data_e1183c6cd093a6e97e3d60cc51ba736e
#
_entry.id   e1183c6cd093a6e97e3d60cc51ba736e
#
_cell.length_a   1.000
_cell.length_b   1.000
_cell.length_c   1.000
_cell.angle_alpha   90.00
_cell.angle_beta   90.00
_cell.angle_gamma   90.00
#
_symmetry.space_group_name_H-M   'P 1'
#
loop_
_entity.id
_entity.type
_entity.pdbx_description
1 polymer ?
#
loop_
_entity_poly.entity_id
_entity_poly.type
_entity_poly.pdbx_seq_one_letter_code
_entity_poly.pdbx_strand_id
1 'polypeptide(L)'
;YKRQVSYALSGKRPVSEKTRRRIEDAVQTLGYEPDAGARMLAGRRTQIFGLTEPLRADTHAPTHMAFVLAAAVAARRRGYDILLLTDEQASEGMNRVAASNLVDAILVLDVAPDDERAEIARSLRSPTVFIGIPDDADGLTCVDLDFEGTGHLAVDRLADAGHTSVTLLGQTEVSYLSLIHI
;
A
#
# COMPACT_ATOMS: atom_id res chain seq x y z
N TYR A 1 10.16 -34.86 -11.72
CA TYR A 1 11.16 -33.80 -11.96
C TYR A 1 10.56 -32.39 -11.83
N LYS A 2 9.43 -32.02 -12.46
CA LYS A 2 8.80 -30.67 -12.34
C LYS A 2 8.55 -30.25 -10.88
N ARG A 3 8.12 -31.18 -10.00
CA ARG A 3 7.89 -30.91 -8.57
C ARG A 3 9.20 -30.62 -7.81
N GLN A 4 10.32 -31.26 -8.19
CA GLN A 4 11.62 -31.03 -7.54
C GLN A 4 12.14 -29.62 -7.83
N VAL A 5 12.06 -29.17 -9.08
CA VAL A 5 12.40 -27.78 -9.46
C VAL A 5 11.55 -26.79 -8.67
N SER A 6 10.23 -27.03 -8.62
CA SER A 6 9.32 -26.19 -7.83
C SER A 6 9.65 -26.16 -6.35
N TYR A 7 10.08 -27.27 -5.75
CA TYR A 7 10.46 -27.34 -4.33
C TYR A 7 11.82 -26.67 -4.07
N ALA A 8 12.79 -26.83 -4.96
CA ALA A 8 14.09 -26.17 -4.85
C ALA A 8 13.96 -24.65 -4.91
N LEU A 9 13.17 -24.14 -5.87
CA LEU A 9 12.94 -22.71 -6.06
C LEU A 9 12.02 -22.09 -4.97
N SER A 10 11.20 -22.90 -4.28
CA SER A 10 10.25 -22.40 -3.28
C SER A 10 10.67 -22.59 -1.83
N GLY A 11 11.69 -23.38 -1.57
CA GLY A 11 12.09 -23.74 -0.22
C GLY A 11 11.06 -24.55 0.59
N LYS A 12 9.89 -24.91 0.02
CA LYS A 12 8.79 -25.58 0.73
C LYS A 12 9.11 -27.00 1.22
N ARG A 13 10.08 -27.67 0.61
CA ARG A 13 10.58 -28.97 1.06
C ARG A 13 12.09 -29.02 0.95
N PRO A 14 12.78 -29.72 1.86
CA PRO A 14 14.23 -29.92 1.78
C PRO A 14 14.57 -30.68 0.50
N VAL A 15 15.46 -30.12 -0.29
CA VAL A 15 16.06 -30.73 -1.47
C VAL A 15 17.54 -30.88 -1.16
N SER A 16 18.17 -32.00 -1.58
CA SER A 16 19.61 -32.19 -1.34
C SER A 16 20.41 -31.03 -1.97
N GLU A 17 21.49 -30.62 -1.30
CA GLU A 17 22.35 -29.52 -1.74
C GLU A 17 22.84 -29.73 -3.18
N LYS A 18 23.19 -30.96 -3.55
CA LYS A 18 23.60 -31.34 -4.90
C LYS A 18 22.49 -31.08 -5.93
N THR A 19 21.23 -31.36 -5.58
CA THR A 19 20.08 -31.13 -6.46
C THR A 19 19.76 -29.65 -6.57
N ARG A 20 19.87 -28.90 -5.47
CA ARG A 20 19.66 -27.44 -5.43
C ARG A 20 20.63 -26.76 -6.37
N ARG A 21 21.95 -26.99 -6.23
CA ARG A 21 22.98 -26.40 -7.11
C ARG A 21 22.71 -26.69 -8.59
N ARG A 22 22.40 -27.93 -8.94
CA ARG A 22 22.08 -28.28 -10.33
C ARG A 22 20.87 -27.53 -10.89
N ILE A 23 19.88 -27.25 -10.04
CA ILE A 23 18.68 -26.47 -10.44
C ILE A 23 19.04 -24.99 -10.57
N GLU A 24 19.82 -24.45 -9.65
CA GLU A 24 20.29 -23.05 -9.70
C GLU A 24 21.16 -22.79 -10.94
N ASP A 25 22.09 -23.68 -11.25
CA ASP A 25 22.93 -23.62 -12.46
C ASP A 25 22.07 -23.66 -13.74
N ALA A 26 21.08 -24.57 -13.78
CA ALA A 26 20.18 -24.67 -14.93
C ALA A 26 19.29 -23.42 -15.08
N VAL A 27 18.80 -22.85 -13.98
CA VAL A 27 18.03 -21.59 -13.98
C VAL A 27 18.86 -20.46 -14.54
N GLN A 28 20.12 -20.31 -14.12
CA GLN A 28 21.02 -19.28 -14.63
C GLN A 28 21.34 -19.51 -16.11
N THR A 29 21.66 -20.75 -16.50
CA THR A 29 22.02 -21.07 -17.89
C THR A 29 20.87 -20.86 -18.87
N LEU A 30 19.64 -21.14 -18.45
CA LEU A 30 18.44 -21.03 -19.29
C LEU A 30 17.77 -19.65 -19.19
N GLY A 31 18.24 -18.75 -18.33
CA GLY A 31 17.56 -17.49 -18.04
C GLY A 31 16.12 -17.69 -17.56
N TYR A 32 15.87 -18.81 -16.84
CA TYR A 32 14.51 -19.15 -16.43
C TYR A 32 14.07 -18.29 -15.23
N GLU A 33 13.07 -17.47 -15.46
CA GLU A 33 12.35 -16.78 -14.39
C GLU A 33 11.03 -17.50 -14.11
N PRO A 34 10.71 -17.78 -12.82
CA PRO A 34 9.43 -18.39 -12.47
C PRO A 34 8.27 -17.48 -12.89
N ASP A 35 7.40 -17.98 -13.74
CA ASP A 35 6.19 -17.26 -14.20
C ASP A 35 5.33 -16.81 -13.02
N ALA A 36 4.97 -15.51 -12.99
CA ALA A 36 4.15 -14.92 -11.94
C ALA A 36 2.75 -15.55 -11.91
N GLY A 37 2.15 -15.82 -13.06
CA GLY A 37 0.85 -16.49 -13.17
C GLY A 37 0.88 -17.93 -12.64
N ALA A 38 1.96 -18.67 -12.90
CA ALA A 38 2.14 -20.00 -12.34
C ALA A 38 2.32 -19.98 -10.81
N ARG A 39 2.93 -18.92 -10.25
CA ARG A 39 3.01 -18.72 -8.80
C ARG A 39 1.64 -18.44 -8.19
N MET A 40 0.81 -17.61 -8.82
CA MET A 40 -0.57 -17.32 -8.40
C MET A 40 -1.43 -18.59 -8.41
N LEU A 41 -1.38 -19.39 -9.47
CA LEU A 41 -2.10 -20.67 -9.58
C LEU A 41 -1.67 -21.68 -8.50
N ALA A 42 -0.44 -21.60 -8.03
CA ALA A 42 0.07 -22.43 -6.95
C ALA A 42 -0.29 -21.94 -5.54
N GLY A 43 -1.16 -20.92 -5.40
CA GLY A 43 -1.55 -20.30 -4.13
C GLY A 43 -0.37 -19.65 -3.41
N ARG A 44 0.59 -19.11 -4.14
CA ARG A 44 1.77 -18.42 -3.60
C ARG A 44 1.51 -16.91 -3.57
N ARG A 45 2.24 -16.23 -2.68
CA ARG A 45 2.29 -14.76 -2.66
C ARG A 45 2.73 -14.23 -4.02
N THR A 46 2.05 -13.17 -4.46
CA THR A 46 2.39 -12.46 -5.70
C THR A 46 3.64 -11.61 -5.54
N GLN A 47 3.94 -11.22 -4.31
CA GLN A 47 4.96 -10.22 -3.94
C GLN A 47 4.66 -8.84 -4.52
N ILE A 48 3.38 -8.54 -4.69
CA ILE A 48 2.90 -7.23 -5.16
C ILE A 48 1.94 -6.67 -4.11
N PHE A 49 2.12 -5.41 -3.76
CA PHE A 49 1.12 -4.62 -3.05
C PHE A 49 0.38 -3.72 -4.05
N GLY A 50 -0.94 -3.69 -3.97
CA GLY A 50 -1.74 -2.64 -4.61
C GLY A 50 -1.61 -1.35 -3.82
N LEU A 51 -1.53 -0.22 -4.50
CA LEU A 51 -1.58 1.09 -3.88
C LEU A 51 -2.58 1.94 -4.65
N THR A 52 -3.68 2.32 -3.98
CA THR A 52 -4.69 3.17 -4.60
C THR A 52 -4.33 4.64 -4.39
N GLU A 53 -4.21 5.37 -5.48
CA GLU A 53 -3.92 6.79 -5.53
C GLU A 53 -4.81 7.42 -6.61
N PRO A 54 -6.00 7.93 -6.25
CA PRO A 54 -6.88 8.57 -7.22
C PRO A 54 -6.19 9.80 -7.80
N LEU A 55 -5.88 9.78 -9.08
CA LEU A 55 -5.30 10.95 -9.76
C LEU A 55 -6.43 11.84 -10.28
N ARG A 56 -6.65 12.96 -9.59
CA ARG A 56 -7.59 14.00 -9.97
C ARG A 56 -6.85 15.22 -10.54
N ALA A 57 -7.55 16.06 -11.29
CA ALA A 57 -6.96 17.24 -11.92
C ALA A 57 -6.38 18.25 -10.89
N ASP A 58 -6.89 18.24 -9.66
CA ASP A 58 -6.47 19.08 -8.53
C ASP A 58 -5.46 18.39 -7.60
N THR A 59 -5.07 17.16 -7.89
CA THR A 59 -4.10 16.41 -7.08
C THR A 59 -2.76 17.14 -7.01
N HIS A 60 -2.30 17.45 -5.79
CA HIS A 60 -0.95 18.01 -5.58
C HIS A 60 0.11 16.92 -5.74
N ALA A 61 0.39 16.59 -6.99
CA ALA A 61 1.24 15.46 -7.37
C ALA A 61 2.57 15.35 -6.60
N PRO A 62 3.33 16.44 -6.30
CA PRO A 62 4.58 16.30 -5.54
C PRO A 62 4.41 15.67 -4.17
N THR A 63 3.39 16.03 -3.41
CA THR A 63 3.13 15.47 -2.06
C THR A 63 2.70 14.01 -2.15
N HIS A 64 1.71 13.73 -3.00
CA HIS A 64 1.20 12.37 -3.18
C HIS A 64 2.30 11.41 -3.67
N MET A 65 3.10 11.84 -4.65
CA MET A 65 4.21 11.02 -5.15
C MET A 65 5.30 10.79 -4.12
N ALA A 66 5.49 11.67 -3.14
CA ALA A 66 6.42 11.42 -2.05
C ALA A 66 5.98 10.20 -1.21
N PHE A 67 4.69 10.08 -0.91
CA PHE A 67 4.15 8.89 -0.22
C PHE A 67 4.27 7.63 -1.09
N VAL A 68 3.91 7.70 -2.38
CA VAL A 68 4.04 6.58 -3.32
C VAL A 68 5.49 6.09 -3.39
N LEU A 69 6.46 7.00 -3.52
CA LEU A 69 7.88 6.65 -3.56
C LEU A 69 8.37 6.05 -2.25
N ALA A 70 7.95 6.60 -1.10
CA ALA A 70 8.30 6.05 0.21
C ALA A 70 7.76 4.63 0.39
N ALA A 71 6.50 4.39 0.00
CA ALA A 71 5.87 3.08 0.02
C ALA A 71 6.61 2.10 -0.90
N ALA A 72 6.95 2.50 -2.13
CA ALA A 72 7.68 1.66 -3.09
C ALA A 72 9.09 1.28 -2.57
N VAL A 73 9.82 2.24 -1.99
CA VAL A 73 11.13 1.96 -1.39
C VAL A 73 11.01 0.99 -0.21
N ALA A 74 10.00 1.17 0.65
CA ALA A 74 9.77 0.29 1.80
C ALA A 74 9.34 -1.13 1.38
N ALA A 75 8.49 -1.26 0.37
CA ALA A 75 8.05 -2.51 -0.22
C ALA A 75 9.24 -3.28 -0.82
N ARG A 76 10.05 -2.62 -1.66
CA ARG A 76 11.23 -3.22 -2.29
C ARG A 76 12.22 -3.79 -1.27
N ARG A 77 12.45 -3.11 -0.15
CA ARG A 77 13.31 -3.62 0.94
C ARG A 77 12.82 -4.94 1.54
N ARG A 78 11.54 -5.27 1.33
CA ARG A 78 10.89 -6.51 1.78
C ARG A 78 10.63 -7.50 0.65
N GLY A 79 11.13 -7.23 -0.56
CA GLY A 79 10.96 -8.08 -1.74
C GLY A 79 9.57 -7.98 -2.35
N TYR A 80 8.90 -6.82 -2.21
CA TYR A 80 7.61 -6.55 -2.83
C TYR A 80 7.73 -5.42 -3.85
N ASP A 81 6.93 -5.53 -4.91
CA ASP A 81 6.69 -4.46 -5.86
C ASP A 81 5.38 -3.72 -5.54
N ILE A 82 5.21 -2.53 -6.10
CA ILE A 82 3.98 -1.73 -5.99
C ILE A 82 3.27 -1.71 -7.34
N LEU A 83 1.99 -2.10 -7.34
CA LEU A 83 1.06 -1.86 -8.43
C LEU A 83 0.24 -0.61 -8.09
N LEU A 84 0.51 0.49 -8.79
CA LEU A 84 -0.23 1.74 -8.62
C LEU A 84 -1.58 1.65 -9.34
N LEU A 85 -2.65 1.93 -8.62
CA LEU A 85 -4.03 1.97 -9.09
C LEU A 85 -4.48 3.42 -9.11
N THR A 86 -4.61 3.99 -10.30
CA THR A 86 -4.85 5.42 -10.53
C THR A 86 -6.26 5.71 -11.01
N ASP A 87 -7.18 4.76 -10.85
CA ASP A 87 -8.57 4.94 -11.24
C ASP A 87 -9.17 6.13 -10.49
N GLU A 88 -9.89 7.03 -11.17
CA GLU A 88 -10.59 8.15 -10.53
C GLU A 88 -11.58 7.66 -9.48
N GLN A 89 -12.22 6.51 -9.75
CA GLN A 89 -12.98 5.75 -8.78
C GLN A 89 -12.07 4.66 -8.19
N ALA A 90 -11.33 5.02 -7.16
CA ALA A 90 -10.35 4.13 -6.52
C ALA A 90 -10.94 2.80 -6.05
N SER A 91 -12.24 2.76 -5.75
CA SER A 91 -13.02 1.57 -5.43
C SER A 91 -13.03 0.51 -6.54
N GLU A 92 -13.12 0.92 -7.81
CA GLU A 92 -13.12 -0.02 -8.95
C GLU A 92 -11.77 -0.73 -9.09
N GLY A 93 -10.68 0.01 -9.01
CA GLY A 93 -9.33 -0.55 -9.04
C GLY A 93 -9.08 -1.55 -7.92
N MET A 94 -9.52 -1.20 -6.70
CA MET A 94 -9.40 -2.03 -5.52
C MET A 94 -10.17 -3.36 -5.66
N ASN A 95 -11.42 -3.30 -6.10
CA ASN A 95 -12.25 -4.49 -6.34
C ASN A 95 -11.63 -5.39 -7.43
N ARG A 96 -11.14 -4.81 -8.52
CA ARG A 96 -10.53 -5.54 -9.63
C ARG A 96 -9.30 -6.35 -9.20
N VAL A 97 -8.38 -5.75 -8.45
CA VAL A 97 -7.15 -6.44 -8.03
C VAL A 97 -7.42 -7.46 -6.93
N ALA A 98 -8.36 -7.18 -6.04
CA ALA A 98 -8.78 -8.12 -5.00
C ALA A 98 -9.44 -9.37 -5.60
N ALA A 99 -10.36 -9.20 -6.56
CA ALA A 99 -11.03 -10.31 -7.23
C ALA A 99 -10.07 -11.20 -8.04
N SER A 100 -9.01 -10.62 -8.61
CA SER A 100 -8.02 -11.34 -9.41
C SER A 100 -6.90 -12.00 -8.60
N ASN A 101 -6.83 -11.78 -7.27
CA ASN A 101 -5.71 -12.15 -6.41
C ASN A 101 -4.35 -11.67 -6.96
N LEU A 102 -4.34 -10.53 -7.63
CA LEU A 102 -3.14 -9.96 -8.26
C LEU A 102 -2.17 -9.37 -7.23
N VAL A 103 -2.68 -8.99 -6.08
CA VAL A 103 -1.91 -8.36 -5.00
C VAL A 103 -2.05 -9.14 -3.68
N ASP A 104 -1.02 -9.09 -2.86
CA ASP A 104 -1.00 -9.76 -1.54
C ASP A 104 -1.61 -8.88 -0.45
N ALA A 105 -1.59 -7.57 -0.62
CA ALA A 105 -2.22 -6.58 0.26
C ALA A 105 -2.48 -5.28 -0.51
N ILE A 106 -3.28 -4.39 0.07
CA ILE A 106 -3.64 -3.11 -0.53
C ILE A 106 -3.27 -1.99 0.45
N LEU A 107 -2.64 -0.94 -0.08
CA LEU A 107 -2.42 0.33 0.60
C LEU A 107 -3.40 1.34 0.01
N VAL A 108 -4.11 2.07 0.86
CA VAL A 108 -5.09 3.07 0.47
C VAL A 108 -4.55 4.44 0.83
N LEU A 109 -4.29 5.27 -0.18
CA LEU A 109 -3.90 6.67 -0.03
C LEU A 109 -5.07 7.59 -0.32
N ASP A 110 -4.92 8.88 0.04
CA ASP A 110 -5.92 9.93 -0.17
C ASP A 110 -7.30 9.52 0.38
N VAL A 111 -7.30 9.24 1.69
CA VAL A 111 -8.48 8.75 2.41
C VAL A 111 -9.43 9.91 2.68
N ALA A 112 -10.69 9.75 2.27
CA ALA A 112 -11.77 10.69 2.57
C ALA A 112 -12.48 10.33 3.89
N PRO A 113 -13.17 11.28 4.56
CA PRO A 113 -13.97 10.98 5.73
C PRO A 113 -15.02 9.90 5.47
N ASP A 114 -15.87 10.11 4.49
CA ASP A 114 -16.86 9.13 4.03
C ASP A 114 -16.29 8.32 2.85
N ASP A 115 -15.30 7.48 3.17
CA ASP A 115 -14.55 6.74 2.15
C ASP A 115 -15.23 5.39 1.84
N GLU A 116 -15.84 5.26 0.67
CA GLU A 116 -16.48 4.02 0.23
C GLU A 116 -15.53 2.80 0.23
N ARG A 117 -14.20 3.04 0.13
CA ARG A 117 -13.19 1.98 0.16
C ARG A 117 -13.10 1.30 1.54
N ALA A 118 -13.60 1.94 2.60
CA ALA A 118 -13.67 1.37 3.94
C ALA A 118 -14.56 0.11 3.96
N GLU A 119 -15.78 0.20 3.40
CA GLU A 119 -16.68 -0.94 3.28
C GLU A 119 -16.10 -2.05 2.41
N ILE A 120 -15.48 -1.67 1.30
CA ILE A 120 -14.81 -2.64 0.42
C ILE A 120 -13.73 -3.38 1.20
N ALA A 121 -12.84 -2.65 1.92
CA ALA A 121 -11.75 -3.24 2.69
C ALA A 121 -12.23 -4.27 3.72
N ARG A 122 -13.35 -3.99 4.43
CA ARG A 122 -13.95 -4.92 5.39
C ARG A 122 -14.42 -6.22 4.74
N SER A 123 -14.85 -6.15 3.48
CA SER A 123 -15.34 -7.31 2.72
C SER A 123 -14.22 -8.15 2.09
N LEU A 124 -13.02 -7.57 1.93
CA LEU A 124 -11.91 -8.23 1.26
C LEU A 124 -11.20 -9.26 2.14
N ARG A 125 -10.66 -10.28 1.49
CA ARG A 125 -9.72 -11.22 2.13
C ARG A 125 -8.29 -10.70 2.19
N SER A 126 -7.94 -9.80 1.28
CA SER A 126 -6.61 -9.20 1.20
C SER A 126 -6.45 -8.18 2.32
N PRO A 127 -5.38 -8.25 3.12
CA PRO A 127 -5.08 -7.24 4.12
C PRO A 127 -5.04 -5.85 3.47
N THR A 128 -5.71 -4.89 4.10
CA THR A 128 -5.76 -3.50 3.61
C THR A 128 -5.31 -2.57 4.71
N VAL A 129 -4.46 -1.60 4.37
CA VAL A 129 -3.97 -0.57 5.28
C VAL A 129 -4.28 0.79 4.68
N PHE A 130 -4.92 1.64 5.46
CA PHE A 130 -5.22 3.02 5.12
C PHE A 130 -4.09 3.93 5.60
N ILE A 131 -3.64 4.83 4.73
CA ILE A 131 -2.74 5.93 5.08
C ILE A 131 -3.63 7.18 5.11
N GLY A 132 -4.15 7.47 6.27
CA GLY A 132 -5.27 8.32 6.59
C GLY A 132 -6.31 7.57 7.42
N ILE A 133 -7.22 8.29 8.06
CA ILE A 133 -8.27 7.72 8.93
C ILE A 133 -9.63 8.20 8.40
N PRO A 134 -10.52 7.29 7.92
CA PRO A 134 -11.89 7.66 7.60
C PRO A 134 -12.71 7.86 8.87
N ASP A 135 -13.88 8.51 8.78
CA ASP A 135 -14.78 8.76 9.91
C ASP A 135 -15.20 7.46 10.63
N ASP A 136 -15.51 6.43 9.86
CA ASP A 136 -15.72 5.09 10.38
C ASP A 136 -14.47 4.22 10.12
N ALA A 137 -13.59 4.14 11.10
CA ALA A 137 -12.37 3.34 11.08
C ALA A 137 -12.54 1.96 11.77
N ASP A 138 -13.75 1.59 12.21
CA ASP A 138 -13.94 0.32 12.91
C ASP A 138 -13.57 -0.88 12.04
N GLY A 139 -12.77 -1.78 12.61
CA GLY A 139 -12.25 -2.96 11.92
C GLY A 139 -11.21 -2.69 10.82
N LEU A 140 -10.78 -1.46 10.62
CA LEU A 140 -9.74 -1.09 9.65
C LEU A 140 -8.36 -0.97 10.31
N THR A 141 -7.32 -1.17 9.52
CA THR A 141 -5.94 -0.83 9.91
C THR A 141 -5.60 0.51 9.28
N CYS A 142 -5.46 1.54 10.12
CA CYS A 142 -5.14 2.90 9.68
C CYS A 142 -3.79 3.34 10.26
N VAL A 143 -3.06 4.14 9.49
CA VAL A 143 -1.83 4.82 9.89
C VAL A 143 -1.95 6.26 9.44
N ASP A 144 -1.74 7.20 10.36
CA ASP A 144 -1.80 8.62 10.02
C ASP A 144 -0.80 9.41 10.88
N LEU A 145 -0.64 10.69 10.55
CA LEU A 145 0.10 11.65 11.37
C LEU A 145 -0.78 12.11 12.54
N ASP A 146 -0.14 12.42 13.65
CA ASP A 146 -0.82 13.05 14.80
C ASP A 146 -1.03 14.53 14.52
N PHE A 147 -2.07 14.84 13.73
CA PHE A 147 -2.40 16.22 13.35
C PHE A 147 -2.92 17.03 14.52
N GLU A 148 -3.67 16.42 15.42
CA GLU A 148 -4.17 17.07 16.65
C GLU A 148 -2.99 17.50 17.53
N GLY A 149 -2.09 16.57 17.84
CA GLY A 149 -0.89 16.88 18.60
C GLY A 149 0.01 17.90 17.91
N THR A 150 0.10 17.86 16.59
CA THR A 150 0.82 18.87 15.80
C THR A 150 0.17 20.25 15.92
N GLY A 151 -1.16 20.32 15.87
CA GLY A 151 -1.94 21.55 16.03
C GLY A 151 -1.71 22.17 17.41
N HIS A 152 -1.84 21.37 18.47
CA HIS A 152 -1.55 21.79 19.84
C HIS A 152 -0.13 22.34 19.98
N LEU A 153 0.87 21.58 19.50
CA LEU A 153 2.27 22.00 19.55
C LEU A 153 2.51 23.32 18.82
N ALA A 154 1.87 23.54 17.66
CA ALA A 154 2.01 24.78 16.90
C ALA A 154 1.42 25.97 17.66
N VAL A 155 0.21 25.81 18.24
CA VAL A 155 -0.45 26.87 19.00
C VAL A 155 0.33 27.19 20.26
N ASP A 156 0.79 26.18 21.01
CA ASP A 156 1.59 26.40 22.23
C ASP A 156 2.88 27.16 21.93
N ARG A 157 3.57 26.84 20.83
CA ARG A 157 4.78 27.56 20.41
C ARG A 157 4.51 29.02 20.08
N LEU A 158 3.37 29.31 19.45
CA LEU A 158 2.98 30.70 19.13
C LEU A 158 2.59 31.46 20.41
N ALA A 159 1.86 30.81 21.32
CA ALA A 159 1.53 31.40 22.63
C ALA A 159 2.78 31.70 23.46
N ASP A 160 3.72 30.78 23.56
CA ASP A 160 5.01 30.97 24.24
C ASP A 160 5.84 32.11 23.64
N ALA A 161 5.69 32.36 22.35
CA ALA A 161 6.31 33.49 21.65
C ALA A 161 5.55 34.83 21.85
N GLY A 162 4.45 34.82 22.63
CA GLY A 162 3.68 35.99 22.97
C GLY A 162 2.58 36.37 21.96
N HIS A 163 2.29 35.50 20.98
CA HIS A 163 1.17 35.72 20.07
C HIS A 163 -0.17 35.47 20.76
N THR A 164 -1.15 36.39 20.57
CA THR A 164 -2.49 36.31 21.15
C THR A 164 -3.57 36.02 20.11
N SER A 165 -3.20 36.01 18.85
CA SER A 165 -4.09 35.72 17.71
C SER A 165 -3.35 34.88 16.70
N VAL A 166 -3.98 33.82 16.23
CA VAL A 166 -3.44 32.87 15.26
C VAL A 166 -4.45 32.69 14.14
N THR A 167 -3.98 32.68 12.91
CA THR A 167 -4.81 32.40 11.73
C THR A 167 -4.29 31.16 11.05
N LEU A 168 -5.15 30.15 10.92
CA LEU A 168 -4.85 28.95 10.15
C LEU A 168 -5.19 29.20 8.67
N LEU A 169 -4.20 29.01 7.80
CA LEU A 169 -4.40 28.98 6.35
C LEU A 169 -4.42 27.51 5.91
N GLY A 170 -5.58 27.04 5.50
CA GLY A 170 -5.80 25.70 4.97
C GLY A 170 -6.15 25.71 3.49
N GLN A 171 -6.18 24.53 2.90
CA GLN A 171 -6.76 24.34 1.57
C GLN A 171 -8.29 24.27 1.66
N THR A 172 -8.99 24.11 0.52
CA THR A 172 -10.45 24.00 0.50
C THR A 172 -10.92 22.70 1.15
N GLU A 173 -12.13 22.69 1.74
CA GLU A 173 -12.70 21.53 2.47
C GLU A 173 -12.59 20.19 1.71
N VAL A 174 -12.73 20.21 0.38
CA VAL A 174 -12.69 19.00 -0.46
C VAL A 174 -11.30 18.31 -0.46
N SER A 175 -10.23 19.10 -0.27
CA SER A 175 -8.86 18.58 -0.31
C SER A 175 -8.28 18.22 1.05
N TYR A 176 -9.01 18.50 2.15
CA TYR A 176 -8.53 18.39 3.52
C TYR A 176 -9.36 17.50 4.41
N LEU A 177 -10.35 16.84 3.87
CA LEU A 177 -11.30 16.09 4.68
C LEU A 177 -10.68 14.93 5.48
N SER A 178 -9.49 14.47 5.16
CA SER A 178 -8.77 13.50 5.99
C SER A 178 -7.91 14.11 7.10
N LEU A 179 -7.78 15.44 7.15
CA LEU A 179 -6.78 16.10 8.01
C LEU A 179 -7.38 17.03 9.07
N ILE A 180 -8.68 17.24 9.12
CA ILE A 180 -9.26 18.20 10.05
C ILE A 180 -10.46 17.61 10.80
N HIS A 181 -10.19 16.83 11.81
CA HIS A 181 -11.00 16.82 13.01
C HIS A 181 -10.22 17.52 14.11
N ILE A 182 -10.10 18.84 14.00
CA ILE A 182 -9.69 19.73 15.09
C ILE A 182 -10.89 20.51 15.55
#